data_90103f4a695d87bae9308514b13579ff
#
_entry.id   90103f4a695d87bae9308514b13579ff
#
_cell.length_a   1.000
_cell.length_b   1.000
_cell.length_c   1.000
_cell.angle_alpha   90.00
_cell.angle_beta   90.00
_cell.angle_gamma   90.00
#
_symmetry.space_group_name_H-M   'P 1'
#
loop_
_entity.id
_entity.type
_entity.pdbx_description
1 polymer ?
#
loop_
_entity_poly.entity_id
_entity_poly.type
_entity_poly.pdbx_seq_one_letter_code
_entity_poly.pdbx_strand_id
1 'polypeptide(L)'
;MEGRAISTIRKYAVSTRQHFLGTLFFALLALALFDPGVATAQEVKQIKLTDDHIQGFIAAQEDMAKLYNDADPDKLDPKVEEQAETVAKKNGFANLAEHNVVSMNIAMIVSGIDPESKKFTEPSELIKQEIASLKADKSVPEAEKKDYLAQLEDALKNAKPIQFKENIALVLKYFDKLPPLMQEQD
;
A
#
# COMPACT_ATOMS: atom_id res chain seq x y z
N MET A 1 -40.96 19.71 43.79
CA MET A 1 -40.04 20.76 43.31
C MET A 1 -38.90 20.03 42.68
N GLU A 2 -38.97 20.03 41.40
CA GLU A 2 -38.03 20.58 40.40
C GLU A 2 -36.73 19.80 40.33
N GLY A 3 -36.22 19.44 39.19
CA GLY A 3 -36.51 19.77 37.80
C GLY A 3 -35.54 19.03 36.92
N ARG A 4 -36.07 18.66 35.85
CA ARG A 4 -35.47 18.45 34.52
C ARG A 4 -33.99 18.72 34.34
N ALA A 5 -33.27 17.71 33.75
CA ALA A 5 -32.45 17.98 32.57
C ALA A 5 -32.27 16.66 31.79
N ILE A 6 -33.10 16.50 30.78
CA ILE A 6 -32.92 15.52 29.71
C ILE A 6 -31.84 16.08 28.79
N SER A 7 -30.60 15.59 28.91
CA SER A 7 -29.56 15.88 27.93
C SER A 7 -29.70 14.88 26.80
N THR A 8 -30.19 15.36 25.70
CA THR A 8 -30.29 14.70 24.40
C THR A 8 -28.90 14.33 23.89
N ILE A 9 -28.49 13.08 24.03
CA ILE A 9 -27.34 12.56 23.32
C ILE A 9 -27.74 12.40 21.86
N ARG A 10 -27.42 13.41 21.09
CA ARG A 10 -27.52 13.38 19.63
C ARG A 10 -26.51 12.34 19.14
N LYS A 11 -27.01 11.18 18.75
CA LYS A 11 -26.25 10.16 18.04
C LYS A 11 -25.78 10.75 16.70
N TYR A 12 -24.53 11.12 16.63
CA TYR A 12 -23.87 11.33 15.36
C TYR A 12 -23.66 9.95 14.74
N ALA A 13 -24.56 9.57 13.87
CA ALA A 13 -24.28 8.52 12.91
C ALA A 13 -23.25 9.11 11.93
N VAL A 14 -21.98 8.93 12.24
CA VAL A 14 -20.89 9.19 11.31
C VAL A 14 -21.03 8.12 10.24
N SER A 15 -21.36 8.59 9.04
CA SER A 15 -21.49 7.76 7.84
C SER A 15 -20.13 7.12 7.55
N THR A 16 -20.04 5.82 7.66
CA THR A 16 -18.88 4.96 7.39
C THR A 16 -18.36 5.03 5.93
N ARG A 17 -18.82 6.02 5.18
CA ARG A 17 -18.51 6.20 3.76
C ARG A 17 -17.38 7.22 3.50
N GLN A 18 -16.90 7.92 4.52
CA GLN A 18 -15.91 9.00 4.37
C GLN A 18 -14.44 8.58 4.51
N HIS A 19 -14.18 7.35 4.92
CA HIS A 19 -12.80 6.88 5.16
C HIS A 19 -12.12 6.25 3.95
N PHE A 20 -12.85 6.01 2.86
CA PHE A 20 -12.29 5.34 1.67
C PHE A 20 -11.37 6.23 0.81
N LEU A 21 -11.45 7.56 0.96
CA LEU A 21 -10.68 8.51 0.14
C LEU A 21 -9.29 8.85 0.71
N GLY A 22 -9.08 8.58 2.00
CA GLY A 22 -7.82 8.97 2.68
C GLY A 22 -6.64 8.03 2.45
N THR A 23 -6.89 6.79 2.16
CA THR A 23 -5.92 5.71 2.36
C THR A 23 -5.20 5.27 1.11
N LEU A 24 -5.85 5.31 -0.05
CA LEU A 24 -5.15 5.08 -1.31
C LEU A 24 -4.11 6.19 -1.58
N PHE A 25 -4.38 7.39 -1.05
CA PHE A 25 -3.48 8.54 -1.16
C PHE A 25 -2.16 8.33 -0.40
N PHE A 26 -2.17 7.63 0.72
CA PHE A 26 -0.95 7.36 1.50
C PHE A 26 -0.04 6.33 0.82
N ALA A 27 -0.58 5.33 0.16
CA ALA A 27 0.22 4.35 -0.57
C ALA A 27 0.88 4.93 -1.83
N LEU A 28 0.24 5.90 -2.50
CA LEU A 28 0.82 6.65 -3.63
C LEU A 28 1.77 7.76 -3.16
N LEU A 29 1.53 8.36 -1.99
CA LEU A 29 2.37 9.42 -1.43
C LEU A 29 3.70 8.88 -0.85
N ALA A 30 3.77 7.64 -0.41
CA ALA A 30 5.01 7.01 0.01
C ALA A 30 6.03 6.85 -1.14
N LEU A 31 5.57 6.90 -2.39
CA LEU A 31 6.43 6.97 -3.59
C LEU A 31 6.89 8.40 -3.93
N ALA A 32 6.29 9.44 -3.34
CA ALA A 32 6.56 10.85 -3.69
C ALA A 32 7.54 11.55 -2.75
N LEU A 33 8.02 10.91 -1.68
CA LEU A 33 9.02 11.48 -0.77
C LEU A 33 10.47 11.23 -1.21
N PHE A 34 10.67 10.73 -2.43
CA PHE A 34 11.99 10.71 -3.04
C PHE A 34 12.24 12.01 -3.81
N ASP A 35 13.40 12.61 -3.53
CA ASP A 35 14.02 13.82 -4.05
C ASP A 35 13.57 14.18 -5.48
N PRO A 36 13.05 15.41 -5.77
CA PRO A 36 12.58 15.81 -7.09
C PRO A 36 13.68 15.94 -8.16
N GLY A 37 14.89 15.47 -7.87
CA GLY A 37 16.03 15.56 -8.79
C GLY A 37 16.05 14.53 -9.91
N VAL A 38 15.57 13.30 -9.74
CA VAL A 38 15.55 12.23 -10.77
C VAL A 38 14.53 11.12 -10.38
N ALA A 39 13.27 11.45 -10.22
CA ALA A 39 12.24 10.41 -10.14
C ALA A 39 11.87 9.91 -11.55
N THR A 40 12.77 9.18 -12.18
CA THR A 40 12.30 8.13 -13.07
C THR A 40 11.63 7.12 -12.16
N ALA A 41 10.29 7.06 -12.18
CA ALA A 41 9.53 6.01 -11.51
C ALA A 41 10.21 4.69 -11.86
N GLN A 42 10.93 4.10 -10.89
CA GLN A 42 11.68 2.88 -11.14
C GLN A 42 10.64 1.81 -11.41
N GLU A 43 10.55 1.39 -12.66
CA GLU A 43 9.57 0.39 -13.10
C GLU A 43 9.71 -0.86 -12.23
N VAL A 44 8.68 -1.19 -11.47
CA VAL A 44 8.67 -2.41 -10.66
C VAL A 44 8.83 -3.60 -11.59
N LYS A 45 9.96 -4.30 -11.48
CA LYS A 45 10.20 -5.53 -12.21
C LYS A 45 9.21 -6.57 -11.74
N GLN A 46 8.23 -6.90 -12.57
CA GLN A 46 7.30 -7.97 -12.26
C GLN A 46 7.96 -9.32 -12.49
N ILE A 47 7.79 -10.22 -11.53
CA ILE A 47 8.32 -11.60 -11.54
C ILE A 47 7.22 -12.59 -11.24
N LYS A 48 7.42 -13.84 -11.66
CA LYS A 48 6.59 -14.95 -11.22
C LYS A 48 6.95 -15.30 -9.77
N LEU A 49 5.98 -15.13 -8.86
CA LEU A 49 6.11 -15.49 -7.46
C LEU A 49 6.00 -17.01 -7.29
N THR A 50 6.65 -17.54 -6.25
CA THR A 50 6.57 -18.93 -5.81
C THR A 50 6.06 -19.00 -4.37
N ASP A 51 5.63 -20.18 -3.93
CA ASP A 51 5.27 -20.41 -2.52
C ASP A 51 6.44 -20.06 -1.59
N ASP A 52 7.68 -20.41 -1.98
CA ASP A 52 8.88 -20.12 -1.19
C ASP A 52 9.12 -18.61 -1.08
N HIS A 53 8.91 -17.84 -2.14
CA HIS A 53 8.98 -16.39 -2.10
C HIS A 53 8.02 -15.78 -1.06
N ILE A 54 6.75 -16.23 -1.05
CA ILE A 54 5.76 -15.70 -0.11
C ILE A 54 6.08 -16.14 1.32
N GLN A 55 6.45 -17.38 1.54
CA GLN A 55 6.79 -17.90 2.86
C GLN A 55 8.06 -17.24 3.42
N GLY A 56 9.09 -17.09 2.60
CA GLY A 56 10.32 -16.39 2.97
C GLY A 56 10.06 -14.91 3.31
N PHE A 57 9.21 -14.25 2.52
CA PHE A 57 8.79 -12.88 2.78
C PHE A 57 8.07 -12.77 4.15
N ILE A 58 7.09 -13.63 4.42
CA ILE A 58 6.37 -13.64 5.70
C ILE A 58 7.33 -13.90 6.87
N ALA A 59 8.25 -14.85 6.73
CA ALA A 59 9.21 -15.18 7.78
C ALA A 59 10.23 -14.04 8.06
N ALA A 60 10.56 -13.24 7.04
CA ALA A 60 11.50 -12.12 7.18
C ALA A 60 10.89 -10.88 7.85
N GLN A 61 9.55 -10.73 7.83
CA GLN A 61 8.86 -9.47 8.16
C GLN A 61 9.18 -8.93 9.56
N GLU A 62 9.15 -9.77 10.58
CA GLU A 62 9.39 -9.33 11.96
C GLU A 62 10.83 -8.80 12.14
N ASP A 63 11.81 -9.53 11.59
CA ASP A 63 13.21 -9.13 11.67
C ASP A 63 13.47 -7.86 10.83
N MET A 64 12.89 -7.76 9.63
CA MET A 64 12.97 -6.55 8.79
C MET A 64 12.32 -5.35 9.46
N ALA A 65 11.12 -5.49 10.00
CA ALA A 65 10.42 -4.40 10.69
C ALA A 65 11.24 -3.84 11.86
N LYS A 66 11.87 -4.70 12.66
CA LYS A 66 12.75 -4.24 13.76
C LYS A 66 13.92 -3.42 13.24
N LEU A 67 14.54 -3.83 12.14
CA LEU A 67 15.68 -3.11 11.56
C LEU A 67 15.31 -1.71 11.06
N TYR A 68 14.15 -1.59 10.41
CA TYR A 68 13.75 -0.32 9.79
C TYR A 68 12.98 0.61 10.72
N ASN A 69 12.27 0.10 11.75
CA ASN A 69 11.58 0.94 12.73
C ASN A 69 12.54 1.77 13.60
N ASP A 70 13.75 1.26 13.83
CA ASP A 70 14.80 1.94 14.61
C ASP A 70 15.74 2.78 13.72
N ALA A 71 15.57 2.74 12.39
CA ALA A 71 16.41 3.44 11.44
C ALA A 71 15.88 4.86 11.15
N ASP A 72 16.79 5.82 11.03
CA ASP A 72 16.48 7.15 10.52
C ASP A 72 16.18 7.04 9.01
N PRO A 73 14.94 7.36 8.55
CA PRO A 73 14.59 7.24 7.15
C PRO A 73 15.42 8.12 6.21
N ASP A 74 15.98 9.23 6.73
CA ASP A 74 16.82 10.15 5.95
C ASP A 74 18.30 9.75 5.92
N LYS A 75 18.69 8.76 6.75
CA LYS A 75 20.07 8.29 6.87
C LYS A 75 20.12 6.79 7.08
N LEU A 76 19.91 6.03 6.02
CA LEU A 76 20.10 4.58 6.08
C LEU A 76 21.56 4.28 6.45
N ASP A 77 21.76 3.76 7.67
CA ASP A 77 23.07 3.30 8.12
C ASP A 77 23.46 2.06 7.27
N PRO A 78 24.65 2.05 6.64
CA PRO A 78 25.14 0.87 5.92
C PRO A 78 25.06 -0.44 6.71
N LYS A 79 25.10 -0.37 8.05
CA LYS A 79 24.92 -1.53 8.93
C LYS A 79 23.49 -2.10 8.88
N VAL A 80 22.48 -1.24 8.74
CA VAL A 80 21.08 -1.66 8.60
C VAL A 80 20.92 -2.44 7.30
N GLU A 81 21.53 -1.97 6.22
CA GLU A 81 21.50 -2.65 4.93
C GLU A 81 22.21 -4.03 4.99
N GLU A 82 23.38 -4.13 5.65
CA GLU A 82 24.09 -5.40 5.86
C GLU A 82 23.27 -6.37 6.72
N GLN A 83 22.59 -5.88 7.74
CA GLN A 83 21.70 -6.69 8.57
C GLN A 83 20.48 -7.16 7.78
N ALA A 84 19.87 -6.29 6.98
CA ALA A 84 18.74 -6.63 6.11
C ALA A 84 19.14 -7.68 5.05
N GLU A 85 20.34 -7.56 4.47
CA GLU A 85 20.91 -8.58 3.57
C GLU A 85 21.03 -9.95 4.27
N THR A 86 21.46 -9.93 5.54
CA THR A 86 21.58 -11.16 6.34
C THR A 86 20.21 -11.78 6.62
N VAL A 87 19.21 -10.96 6.95
CA VAL A 87 17.81 -11.41 7.17
C VAL A 87 17.23 -11.98 5.88
N ALA A 88 17.43 -11.31 4.74
CA ALA A 88 16.98 -11.81 3.45
C ALA A 88 17.53 -13.20 3.14
N LYS A 89 18.85 -13.38 3.26
CA LYS A 89 19.51 -14.68 3.02
C LYS A 89 19.05 -15.79 3.98
N LYS A 90 18.87 -15.47 5.26
CA LYS A 90 18.36 -16.42 6.28
C LYS A 90 16.97 -16.95 5.91
N ASN A 91 16.16 -16.12 5.20
CA ASN A 91 14.79 -16.45 4.82
C ASN A 91 14.66 -16.92 3.35
N GLY A 92 15.76 -17.36 2.73
CA GLY A 92 15.75 -18.08 1.45
C GLY A 92 15.92 -17.21 0.21
N PHE A 93 16.18 -15.88 0.37
CA PHE A 93 16.51 -15.00 -0.75
C PHE A 93 18.02 -15.04 -1.04
N ALA A 94 18.39 -14.90 -2.30
CA ALA A 94 19.81 -14.81 -2.67
C ALA A 94 20.47 -13.52 -2.10
N ASN A 95 19.70 -12.43 -2.00
CA ASN A 95 20.14 -11.15 -1.50
C ASN A 95 18.95 -10.26 -1.16
N LEU A 96 19.22 -9.07 -0.55
CA LEU A 96 18.21 -8.08 -0.23
C LEU A 96 17.47 -7.54 -1.46
N ALA A 97 18.16 -7.43 -2.60
CA ALA A 97 17.54 -6.95 -3.84
C ALA A 97 16.44 -7.92 -4.34
N GLU A 98 16.66 -9.23 -4.24
CA GLU A 98 15.62 -10.22 -4.55
C GLU A 98 14.44 -10.14 -3.58
N HIS A 99 14.70 -10.04 -2.27
CA HIS A 99 13.67 -9.83 -1.26
C HIS A 99 12.82 -8.60 -1.60
N ASN A 100 13.45 -7.48 -1.96
CA ASN A 100 12.77 -6.24 -2.30
C ASN A 100 11.90 -6.38 -3.55
N VAL A 101 12.41 -7.05 -4.60
CA VAL A 101 11.61 -7.33 -5.81
C VAL A 101 10.38 -8.19 -5.46
N VAL A 102 10.54 -9.23 -4.64
CA VAL A 102 9.42 -10.07 -4.17
C VAL A 102 8.43 -9.24 -3.36
N SER A 103 8.91 -8.44 -2.41
CA SER A 103 8.09 -7.54 -1.59
C SER A 103 7.24 -6.60 -2.43
N MET A 104 7.84 -5.94 -3.42
CA MET A 104 7.12 -5.02 -4.33
C MET A 104 6.05 -5.75 -5.14
N ASN A 105 6.31 -6.98 -5.60
CA ASN A 105 5.33 -7.77 -6.34
C ASN A 105 4.16 -8.22 -5.46
N ILE A 106 4.42 -8.57 -4.20
CA ILE A 106 3.37 -8.88 -3.22
C ILE A 106 2.55 -7.63 -2.94
N ALA A 107 3.19 -6.50 -2.63
CA ALA A 107 2.53 -5.24 -2.32
C ALA A 107 1.63 -4.75 -3.46
N MET A 108 2.11 -4.84 -4.72
CA MET A 108 1.33 -4.48 -5.91
C MET A 108 0.03 -5.28 -6.01
N ILE A 109 0.04 -6.55 -5.63
CA ILE A 109 -1.16 -7.39 -5.68
C ILE A 109 -2.05 -7.11 -4.48
N VAL A 110 -1.47 -7.01 -3.28
CA VAL A 110 -2.22 -6.73 -2.04
C VAL A 110 -2.98 -5.41 -2.15
N SER A 111 -2.38 -4.37 -2.73
CA SER A 111 -3.05 -3.08 -2.94
C SER A 111 -4.30 -3.16 -3.84
N GLY A 112 -4.42 -4.22 -4.63
CA GLY A 112 -5.60 -4.49 -5.46
C GLY A 112 -6.64 -5.38 -4.79
N ILE A 113 -6.35 -5.97 -3.62
CA ILE A 113 -7.25 -6.91 -2.94
C ILE A 113 -8.13 -6.16 -1.93
N ASP A 114 -9.42 -6.22 -2.10
CA ASP A 114 -10.39 -5.79 -1.10
C ASP A 114 -10.34 -6.75 0.11
N PRO A 115 -10.07 -6.26 1.32
CA PRO A 115 -9.81 -7.12 2.48
C PRO A 115 -11.05 -7.90 2.95
N GLU A 116 -12.26 -7.39 2.70
CA GLU A 116 -13.51 -8.04 3.12
C GLU A 116 -13.95 -9.10 2.12
N SER A 117 -14.03 -8.72 0.84
CA SER A 117 -14.53 -9.62 -0.22
C SER A 117 -13.45 -10.53 -0.80
N LYS A 118 -12.16 -10.26 -0.52
CA LYS A 118 -10.99 -10.94 -1.12
C LYS A 118 -10.97 -10.88 -2.64
N LYS A 119 -11.62 -9.86 -3.21
CA LYS A 119 -11.63 -9.64 -4.67
C LYS A 119 -10.46 -8.77 -5.07
N PHE A 120 -9.79 -9.17 -6.13
CA PHE A 120 -8.72 -8.38 -6.73
C PHE A 120 -9.29 -7.44 -7.80
N THR A 121 -8.82 -6.19 -7.78
CA THR A 121 -9.07 -5.17 -8.82
C THR A 121 -7.73 -4.70 -9.37
N GLU A 122 -7.62 -4.60 -10.69
CA GLU A 122 -6.40 -4.10 -11.34
C GLU A 122 -6.07 -2.66 -10.89
N PRO A 123 -4.78 -2.30 -10.72
CA PRO A 123 -4.39 -0.96 -10.30
C PRO A 123 -4.99 0.16 -11.15
N SER A 124 -5.04 -0.02 -12.48
CA SER A 124 -5.64 0.97 -13.37
C SER A 124 -7.14 1.16 -13.15
N GLU A 125 -7.86 0.12 -12.74
CA GLU A 125 -9.30 0.23 -12.43
C GLU A 125 -9.53 0.92 -11.08
N LEU A 126 -8.66 0.68 -10.09
CA LEU A 126 -8.71 1.40 -8.81
C LEU A 126 -8.49 2.90 -9.03
N ILE A 127 -7.46 3.28 -9.80
CA ILE A 127 -7.19 4.69 -10.12
C ILE A 127 -8.38 5.34 -10.84
N LYS A 128 -9.02 4.65 -11.79
CA LYS A 128 -10.23 5.15 -12.46
C LYS A 128 -11.39 5.37 -11.48
N GLN A 129 -11.59 4.44 -10.55
CA GLN A 129 -12.62 4.58 -9.51
C GLN A 129 -12.33 5.78 -8.61
N GLU A 130 -11.07 6.00 -8.24
CA GLU A 130 -10.67 7.14 -7.43
C GLU A 130 -10.85 8.47 -8.17
N ILE A 131 -10.45 8.55 -9.44
CA ILE A 131 -10.72 9.72 -10.30
C ILE A 131 -12.23 10.02 -10.34
N ALA A 132 -13.07 8.99 -10.51
CA ALA A 132 -14.52 9.17 -10.56
C ALA A 132 -15.07 9.66 -9.21
N SER A 133 -14.60 9.09 -8.11
CA SER A 133 -14.99 9.47 -6.75
C SER A 133 -14.56 10.92 -6.43
N LEU A 134 -13.32 11.29 -6.75
CA LEU A 134 -12.81 12.64 -6.52
C LEU A 134 -13.56 13.69 -7.35
N LYS A 135 -13.92 13.38 -8.61
CA LYS A 135 -14.75 14.26 -9.45
C LYS A 135 -16.15 14.48 -8.88
N ALA A 136 -16.71 13.46 -8.23
CA ALA A 136 -18.05 13.53 -7.63
C ALA A 136 -18.05 14.16 -6.23
N ASP A 137 -16.93 14.20 -5.55
CA ASP A 137 -16.81 14.75 -4.20
C ASP A 137 -16.92 16.28 -4.22
N LYS A 138 -17.92 16.81 -3.52
CA LYS A 138 -18.17 18.26 -3.41
C LYS A 138 -17.50 18.89 -2.18
N SER A 139 -16.88 18.08 -1.31
CA SER A 139 -16.23 18.56 -0.09
C SER A 139 -14.80 19.05 -0.34
N VAL A 140 -14.15 18.56 -1.43
CA VAL A 140 -12.80 18.96 -1.80
C VAL A 140 -12.83 20.26 -2.63
N PRO A 141 -12.04 21.28 -2.25
CA PRO A 141 -11.92 22.53 -3.02
C PRO A 141 -11.45 22.28 -4.46
N GLU A 142 -12.02 22.98 -5.43
CA GLU A 142 -11.74 22.76 -6.86
C GLU A 142 -10.25 22.94 -7.22
N ALA A 143 -9.52 23.83 -6.53
CA ALA A 143 -8.09 24.03 -6.75
C ALA A 143 -7.29 22.79 -6.36
N GLU A 144 -7.55 22.21 -5.16
CA GLU A 144 -6.91 21.01 -4.68
C GLU A 144 -7.29 19.79 -5.53
N LYS A 145 -8.59 19.69 -5.87
CA LYS A 145 -9.11 18.63 -6.74
C LYS A 145 -8.38 18.57 -8.07
N LYS A 146 -8.07 19.72 -8.68
CA LYS A 146 -7.36 19.80 -9.94
C LYS A 146 -5.98 19.17 -9.86
N ASP A 147 -5.24 19.46 -8.79
CA ASP A 147 -3.89 18.95 -8.61
C ASP A 147 -3.89 17.42 -8.35
N TYR A 148 -4.83 16.94 -7.54
CA TYR A 148 -5.01 15.50 -7.31
C TYR A 148 -5.43 14.75 -8.57
N LEU A 149 -6.36 15.29 -9.35
CA LEU A 149 -6.76 14.67 -10.61
C LEU A 149 -5.60 14.58 -11.60
N ALA A 150 -4.74 15.61 -11.67
CA ALA A 150 -3.57 15.58 -12.53
C ALA A 150 -2.59 14.47 -12.13
N GLN A 151 -2.37 14.26 -10.83
CA GLN A 151 -1.53 13.18 -10.31
C GLN A 151 -2.14 11.79 -10.60
N LEU A 152 -3.44 11.62 -10.36
CA LEU A 152 -4.13 10.36 -10.65
C LEU A 152 -4.16 10.03 -12.15
N GLU A 153 -4.35 11.03 -13.01
CA GLU A 153 -4.32 10.87 -14.47
C GLU A 153 -2.91 10.50 -14.96
N ASP A 154 -1.87 11.02 -14.34
CA ASP A 154 -0.50 10.63 -14.65
C ASP A 154 -0.19 9.22 -14.14
N ALA A 155 -0.60 8.88 -12.92
CA ALA A 155 -0.51 7.54 -12.38
C ALA A 155 -1.25 6.51 -13.27
N LEU A 156 -2.43 6.87 -13.80
CA LEU A 156 -3.20 6.02 -14.72
C LEU A 156 -2.45 5.75 -16.04
N LYS A 157 -1.76 6.74 -16.59
CA LYS A 157 -0.95 6.56 -17.81
C LYS A 157 0.21 5.59 -17.59
N ASN A 158 0.77 5.60 -16.37
CA ASN A 158 1.92 4.79 -16.01
C ASN A 158 1.53 3.44 -15.40
N ALA A 159 0.25 3.25 -15.04
CA ALA A 159 -0.25 2.02 -14.45
C ALA A 159 -0.12 0.84 -15.42
N LYS A 160 0.62 -0.19 -14.98
CA LYS A 160 0.79 -1.42 -15.75
C LYS A 160 -0.08 -2.53 -15.18
N PRO A 161 -0.68 -3.37 -16.03
CA PRO A 161 -1.44 -4.52 -15.57
C PRO A 161 -0.52 -5.55 -14.91
N ILE A 162 -1.10 -6.38 -14.06
CA ILE A 162 -0.38 -7.54 -13.50
C ILE A 162 -0.05 -8.52 -14.64
N GLN A 163 1.25 -8.71 -14.89
CA GLN A 163 1.76 -9.59 -15.95
C GLN A 163 1.56 -11.07 -15.62
N PHE A 164 1.85 -11.45 -14.37
CA PHE A 164 1.74 -12.82 -13.90
C PHE A 164 0.44 -13.00 -13.12
N LYS A 165 -0.65 -13.31 -13.80
CA LYS A 165 -1.99 -13.44 -13.20
C LYS A 165 -2.06 -14.53 -12.12
N GLU A 166 -1.24 -15.57 -12.23
CA GLU A 166 -1.12 -16.63 -11.23
C GLU A 166 -0.64 -16.12 -9.87
N ASN A 167 0.11 -15.01 -9.83
CA ASN A 167 0.54 -14.40 -8.59
C ASN A 167 -0.65 -13.92 -7.74
N ILE A 168 -1.76 -13.48 -8.37
CA ILE A 168 -2.96 -13.02 -7.67
C ILE A 168 -3.53 -14.16 -6.80
N ALA A 169 -3.71 -15.34 -7.38
CA ALA A 169 -4.21 -16.50 -6.65
C ALA A 169 -3.23 -16.94 -5.55
N LEU A 170 -1.93 -16.86 -5.82
CA LEU A 170 -0.89 -17.21 -4.86
C LEU A 170 -0.87 -16.24 -3.67
N VAL A 171 -0.94 -14.94 -3.91
CA VAL A 171 -0.98 -13.92 -2.83
C VAL A 171 -2.28 -14.07 -2.03
N LEU A 172 -3.43 -14.28 -2.67
CA LEU A 172 -4.71 -14.54 -1.99
C LEU A 172 -4.65 -15.76 -1.06
N LYS A 173 -3.95 -16.84 -1.46
CA LYS A 173 -3.74 -18.04 -0.62
C LYS A 173 -3.08 -17.70 0.72
N TYR A 174 -2.20 -16.70 0.73
CA TYR A 174 -1.44 -16.31 1.92
C TYR A 174 -1.91 -15.00 2.55
N PHE A 175 -2.95 -14.36 2.00
CA PHE A 175 -3.37 -13.00 2.34
C PHE A 175 -3.52 -12.78 3.86
N ASP A 176 -4.19 -13.69 4.55
CA ASP A 176 -4.42 -13.58 6.01
C ASP A 176 -3.14 -13.80 6.86
N LYS A 177 -2.04 -14.21 6.24
CA LYS A 177 -0.73 -14.38 6.89
C LYS A 177 0.23 -13.24 6.57
N LEU A 178 -0.13 -12.37 5.64
CA LEU A 178 0.65 -11.19 5.31
C LEU A 178 0.54 -10.17 6.45
N PRO A 179 1.58 -9.34 6.68
CA PRO A 179 1.57 -8.35 7.73
C PRO A 179 0.37 -7.41 7.64
N PRO A 180 -0.22 -6.99 8.77
CA PRO A 180 -1.33 -6.05 8.80
C PRO A 180 -1.05 -4.76 8.01
N LEU A 181 0.16 -4.21 8.10
CA LEU A 181 0.58 -3.00 7.35
C LEU A 181 0.41 -3.12 5.82
N MET A 182 0.32 -4.32 5.27
CA MET A 182 0.00 -4.54 3.86
C MET A 182 -1.50 -4.67 3.62
N GLN A 183 -2.29 -4.96 4.67
CA GLN A 183 -3.73 -5.21 4.59
C GLN A 183 -4.55 -4.02 5.07
N GLU A 184 -3.96 -3.16 5.94
CA GLU A 184 -4.62 -1.97 6.46
C GLU A 184 -4.66 -0.91 5.37
N GLN A 185 -5.83 -0.81 4.76
CA GLN A 185 -6.24 0.31 3.90
C GLN A 185 -7.27 1.13 4.70
N ASP A 186 -6.86 1.65 5.88
CA ASP A 186 -7.71 2.52 6.69
C ASP A 186 -7.66 3.97 6.22
#